data_2d17890fd5d623da9ee68b1f3c4fdb07
#
_entry.id   2d17890fd5d623da9ee68b1f3c4fdb07
#
_cell.length_a   1.000
_cell.length_b   1.000
_cell.length_c   1.000
_cell.angle_alpha   90.00
_cell.angle_beta   90.00
_cell.angle_gamma   90.00
#
_symmetry.space_group_name_H-M   'P 1'
#
loop_
_entity.id
_entity.type
_entity.pdbx_description
1 polymer ?
#
loop_
_entity_poly.entity_id
_entity_poly.type
_entity_poly.pdbx_seq_one_letter_code
_entity_poly.pdbx_strand_id
1 'polypeptide(L)'
;DILLPNSIENLRIGQSSVQALYDSGKMVAANTDILGQMEVVAYLPSAIGLIIGRVLHLPHMIIFHLGAAMNMLLYIILVYYSVKRLKSGKMICITVASVLNCVFLASVYSSDSWITGFCMLGTTYFIGVMQEEGTLCKKDMLIMLGAYSLAFMPKAIYFPLFFNIYAVTERKV
;
A
#
# COMPACT_ATOMS: atom_id res chain seq x y z
N ASP A 1 -37.07 3.92 10.93
CA ASP A 1 -37.25 2.46 10.98
C ASP A 1 -37.54 1.78 9.64
N ILE A 2 -37.79 2.53 8.55
CA ILE A 2 -38.19 1.99 7.24
C ILE A 2 -36.98 1.71 6.32
N LEU A 3 -35.80 2.23 6.64
CA LEU A 3 -34.64 2.16 5.75
C LEU A 3 -33.75 0.92 5.94
N LEU A 4 -33.77 0.27 7.11
CA LEU A 4 -32.90 -0.86 7.43
C LEU A 4 -33.23 -2.17 6.67
N PRO A 5 -34.48 -2.60 6.52
CA PRO A 5 -34.78 -3.83 5.78
C PRO A 5 -34.41 -3.72 4.29
N ASN A 6 -34.73 -2.59 3.67
CA ASN A 6 -34.46 -2.37 2.25
C ASN A 6 -32.96 -2.29 1.93
N SER A 7 -32.14 -1.78 2.85
CA SER A 7 -30.69 -1.69 2.64
C SER A 7 -30.03 -3.08 2.70
N ILE A 8 -30.45 -3.95 3.60
CA ILE A 8 -29.95 -5.33 3.70
C ILE A 8 -30.41 -6.17 2.49
N GLU A 9 -31.65 -6.01 2.05
CA GLU A 9 -32.20 -6.67 0.86
C GLU A 9 -31.41 -6.24 -0.40
N ASN A 10 -31.17 -4.94 -0.57
CA ASN A 10 -30.39 -4.41 -1.68
C ASN A 10 -28.93 -4.88 -1.67
N LEU A 11 -28.33 -5.02 -0.49
CA LEU A 11 -26.99 -5.60 -0.35
C LEU A 11 -26.96 -7.08 -0.75
N ARG A 12 -27.97 -7.85 -0.35
CA ARG A 12 -28.10 -9.28 -0.74
C ARG A 12 -28.29 -9.44 -2.24
N ILE A 13 -29.17 -8.62 -2.85
CA ILE A 13 -29.39 -8.62 -4.30
C ILE A 13 -28.10 -8.22 -5.02
N GLY A 14 -27.37 -7.21 -4.54
CA GLY A 14 -26.09 -6.83 -5.10
C GLY A 14 -25.04 -7.96 -5.03
N GLN A 15 -24.96 -8.65 -3.89
CA GLN A 15 -24.05 -9.79 -3.73
C GLN A 15 -24.40 -10.96 -4.64
N SER A 16 -25.67 -11.30 -4.78
CA SER A 16 -26.11 -12.38 -5.66
C SER A 16 -25.87 -12.05 -7.14
N SER A 17 -26.05 -10.79 -7.53
CA SER A 17 -25.77 -10.32 -8.88
C SER A 17 -24.29 -10.36 -9.22
N VAL A 18 -23.41 -9.96 -8.29
CA VAL A 18 -21.95 -10.04 -8.43
C VAL A 18 -21.51 -11.49 -8.52
N GLN A 19 -22.08 -12.40 -7.69
CA GLN A 19 -21.77 -13.81 -7.75
C GLN A 19 -22.19 -14.40 -9.11
N ALA A 20 -23.39 -14.09 -9.61
CA ALA A 20 -23.87 -14.57 -10.90
C ALA A 20 -23.00 -14.08 -12.08
N LEU A 21 -22.52 -12.82 -12.01
CA LEU A 21 -21.58 -12.26 -12.99
C LEU A 21 -20.24 -12.99 -12.95
N TYR A 22 -19.72 -13.27 -11.75
CA TYR A 22 -18.49 -14.02 -11.56
C TYR A 22 -18.59 -15.44 -12.11
N ASP A 23 -19.67 -16.15 -11.77
CA ASP A 23 -19.93 -17.53 -12.20
C ASP A 23 -20.17 -17.63 -13.72
N SER A 24 -20.70 -16.56 -14.34
CA SER A 24 -20.90 -16.53 -15.81
C SER A 24 -19.59 -16.43 -16.60
N GLY A 25 -18.46 -16.16 -15.94
CA GLY A 25 -17.16 -15.99 -16.57
C GLY A 25 -17.04 -14.81 -17.54
N LYS A 26 -18.08 -14.00 -17.66
CA LYS A 26 -18.09 -12.79 -18.53
C LYS A 26 -17.20 -11.73 -17.89
N MET A 27 -16.05 -11.49 -18.51
CA MET A 27 -15.24 -10.31 -18.19
C MET A 27 -15.95 -9.07 -18.73
N VAL A 28 -16.38 -8.19 -17.85
CA VAL A 28 -16.77 -6.83 -18.24
C VAL A 28 -15.50 -6.10 -18.64
N ALA A 29 -15.48 -5.55 -19.85
CA ALA A 29 -14.36 -4.71 -20.29
C ALA A 29 -14.18 -3.57 -19.30
N ALA A 30 -13.01 -3.55 -18.63
CA ALA A 30 -12.67 -2.44 -17.77
C ALA A 30 -12.59 -1.16 -18.63
N ASN A 31 -13.16 -0.07 -18.13
CA ASN A 31 -13.01 1.22 -18.77
C ASN A 31 -11.52 1.56 -18.78
N THR A 32 -10.89 1.56 -19.96
CA THR A 32 -9.45 1.73 -20.12
C THR A 32 -8.94 3.13 -19.74
N ASP A 33 -9.84 4.07 -19.49
CA ASP A 33 -9.51 5.42 -19.02
C ASP A 33 -8.85 5.40 -17.63
N ILE A 34 -9.07 4.34 -16.85
CA ILE A 34 -8.42 4.12 -15.54
C ILE A 34 -6.94 3.74 -15.69
N LEU A 35 -6.56 3.11 -16.80
CA LEU A 35 -5.17 2.65 -17.04
C LEU A 35 -4.18 3.78 -17.31
N GLY A 36 -4.65 4.99 -17.58
CA GLY A 36 -3.80 6.18 -17.76
C GLY A 36 -3.36 6.83 -16.44
N GLN A 37 -3.88 6.41 -15.31
CA GLN A 37 -3.56 6.99 -14.01
C GLN A 37 -2.44 6.19 -13.34
N MET A 38 -1.38 6.87 -12.91
CA MET A 38 -0.26 6.26 -12.19
C MET A 38 -0.68 5.61 -10.85
N GLU A 39 -1.88 5.90 -10.39
CA GLU A 39 -2.49 5.27 -9.20
C GLU A 39 -2.64 3.75 -9.32
N VAL A 40 -2.72 3.21 -10.55
CA VAL A 40 -2.89 1.76 -10.80
C VAL A 40 -1.75 0.95 -10.17
N VAL A 41 -0.54 1.50 -10.11
CA VAL A 41 0.63 0.82 -9.54
C VAL A 41 0.42 0.46 -8.06
N ALA A 42 -0.28 1.32 -7.31
CA ALA A 42 -0.55 1.09 -5.89
C ALA A 42 -1.50 -0.11 -5.64
N TYR A 43 -2.25 -0.52 -6.65
CA TYR A 43 -3.18 -1.66 -6.56
C TYR A 43 -2.55 -2.99 -7.01
N LEU A 44 -1.29 -2.99 -7.44
CA LEU A 44 -0.59 -4.21 -7.86
C LEU A 44 -0.63 -5.33 -6.81
N PRO A 45 -0.39 -5.10 -5.52
CA PRO A 45 -0.45 -6.16 -4.51
C PRO A 45 -1.83 -6.80 -4.42
N SER A 46 -2.87 -5.97 -4.43
CA SER A 46 -4.25 -6.44 -4.43
C SER A 46 -4.60 -7.21 -5.69
N ALA A 47 -4.13 -6.76 -6.86
CA ALA A 47 -4.33 -7.45 -8.13
C ALA A 47 -3.70 -8.85 -8.13
N ILE A 48 -2.50 -8.98 -7.55
CA ILE A 48 -1.84 -10.28 -7.38
C ILE A 48 -2.71 -11.21 -6.52
N GLY A 49 -3.26 -10.71 -5.40
CA GLY A 49 -4.17 -11.47 -4.55
C GLY A 49 -5.42 -11.94 -5.29
N LEU A 50 -6.03 -11.06 -6.09
CA LEU A 50 -7.19 -11.40 -6.92
C LEU A 50 -6.85 -12.48 -7.96
N ILE A 51 -5.69 -12.38 -8.62
CA ILE A 51 -5.23 -13.36 -9.62
C ILE A 51 -5.02 -14.72 -8.95
N ILE A 52 -4.32 -14.77 -7.80
CA ILE A 52 -4.08 -16.01 -7.06
C ILE A 52 -5.42 -16.66 -6.66
N GLY A 53 -6.35 -15.87 -6.10
CA GLY A 53 -7.66 -16.38 -5.70
C GLY A 53 -8.46 -16.92 -6.89
N ARG A 54 -8.35 -16.31 -8.06
CA ARG A 54 -9.01 -16.74 -9.28
C ARG A 54 -8.42 -18.04 -9.83
N VAL A 55 -7.10 -18.17 -9.83
CA VAL A 55 -6.40 -19.40 -10.25
C VAL A 55 -6.77 -20.58 -9.35
N LEU A 56 -6.98 -20.33 -8.05
CA LEU A 56 -7.40 -21.35 -7.09
C LEU A 56 -8.91 -21.64 -7.13
N HIS A 57 -9.67 -21.00 -8.03
CA HIS A 57 -11.13 -21.14 -8.19
C HIS A 57 -11.90 -20.93 -6.86
N LEU A 58 -11.46 -19.97 -6.06
CA LEU A 58 -12.10 -19.66 -4.79
C LEU A 58 -13.42 -18.87 -4.99
N PRO A 59 -14.37 -18.95 -4.04
CA PRO A 59 -15.55 -18.10 -4.05
C PRO A 59 -15.18 -16.62 -4.11
N HIS A 60 -15.97 -15.79 -4.81
CA HIS A 60 -15.67 -14.39 -5.05
C HIS A 60 -15.38 -13.58 -3.76
N MET A 61 -16.12 -13.87 -2.68
CA MET A 61 -15.89 -13.22 -1.37
C MET A 61 -14.46 -13.46 -0.85
N ILE A 62 -13.97 -14.70 -0.94
CA ILE A 62 -12.61 -15.06 -0.49
C ILE A 62 -11.58 -14.39 -1.37
N ILE A 63 -11.83 -14.28 -2.68
CA ILE A 63 -10.93 -13.59 -3.62
C ILE A 63 -10.75 -12.12 -3.24
N PHE A 64 -11.84 -11.42 -2.90
CA PHE A 64 -11.76 -10.03 -2.45
C PHE A 64 -10.98 -9.90 -1.15
N HIS A 65 -11.22 -10.76 -0.17
CA HIS A 65 -10.44 -10.75 1.07
C HIS A 65 -8.96 -11.07 0.83
N LEU A 66 -8.66 -11.94 -0.12
CA LEU A 66 -7.27 -12.27 -0.47
C LEU A 66 -6.54 -11.08 -1.10
N GLY A 67 -7.22 -10.30 -1.95
CA GLY A 67 -6.67 -9.07 -2.49
C GLY A 67 -6.36 -8.03 -1.41
N ALA A 68 -7.26 -7.83 -0.45
CA ALA A 68 -7.06 -6.95 0.70
C ALA A 68 -5.91 -7.47 1.60
N ALA A 69 -5.85 -8.79 1.84
CA ALA A 69 -4.80 -9.42 2.61
C ALA A 69 -3.41 -9.23 1.98
N MET A 70 -3.28 -9.29 0.66
CA MET A 70 -2.03 -9.03 -0.05
C MET A 70 -1.56 -7.59 0.08
N ASN A 71 -2.50 -6.63 0.09
CA ASN A 71 -2.17 -5.22 0.34
C ASN A 71 -1.64 -5.03 1.77
N MET A 72 -2.31 -5.64 2.76
CA MET A 72 -1.87 -5.63 4.16
C MET A 72 -0.51 -6.32 4.34
N LEU A 73 -0.27 -7.44 3.64
CA LEU A 73 1.02 -8.15 3.67
C LEU A 73 2.16 -7.26 3.20
N LEU A 74 1.98 -6.55 2.07
CA LEU A 74 2.97 -5.59 1.59
C LEU A 74 3.26 -4.52 2.65
N TYR A 75 2.21 -3.94 3.24
CA TYR A 75 2.37 -2.94 4.30
C TYR A 75 3.20 -3.47 5.48
N ILE A 76 2.90 -4.67 5.97
CA ILE A 76 3.65 -5.32 7.05
C ILE A 76 5.12 -5.52 6.68
N ILE A 77 5.40 -5.95 5.45
CA ILE A 77 6.78 -6.12 4.95
C ILE A 77 7.53 -4.79 4.96
N LEU A 78 6.91 -3.72 4.46
CA LEU A 78 7.52 -2.39 4.44
C LEU A 78 7.80 -1.86 5.85
N VAL A 79 6.85 -2.02 6.76
CA VAL A 79 7.02 -1.67 8.19
C VAL A 79 8.14 -2.47 8.84
N TYR A 80 8.21 -3.77 8.57
CA TYR A 80 9.27 -4.63 9.10
C TYR A 80 10.67 -4.14 8.68
N TYR A 81 10.87 -3.84 7.39
CA TYR A 81 12.15 -3.31 6.91
C TYR A 81 12.44 -1.91 7.48
N SER A 82 11.43 -1.09 7.65
CA SER A 82 11.52 0.23 8.27
C SER A 82 12.04 0.13 9.71
N VAL A 83 11.42 -0.71 10.53
CA VAL A 83 11.84 -0.92 11.93
C VAL A 83 13.24 -1.55 12.02
N LYS A 84 13.55 -2.49 11.13
CA LYS A 84 14.85 -3.16 11.10
C LYS A 84 15.99 -2.20 10.83
N ARG A 85 15.78 -1.18 10.00
CA ARG A 85 16.81 -0.19 9.62
C ARG A 85 17.21 0.74 10.76
N LEU A 86 16.29 1.08 11.66
CA LEU A 86 16.52 2.01 12.75
C LEU A 86 17.39 1.41 13.85
N LYS A 87 18.39 2.17 14.32
CA LYS A 87 19.15 1.83 15.55
C LYS A 87 18.38 2.24 16.81
N SER A 88 17.84 3.47 16.82
CA SER A 88 17.07 4.03 17.92
C SER A 88 15.68 4.49 17.40
N GLY A 89 14.68 4.56 18.30
CA GLY A 89 13.33 5.01 17.93
C GLY A 89 12.44 3.92 17.31
N LYS A 90 12.79 2.64 17.38
CA LYS A 90 12.00 1.52 16.84
C LYS A 90 10.57 1.50 17.39
N MET A 91 10.40 1.77 18.69
CA MET A 91 9.08 1.81 19.32
C MET A 91 8.19 2.91 18.74
N ILE A 92 8.76 4.09 18.49
CA ILE A 92 8.03 5.21 17.84
C ILE A 92 7.57 4.79 16.44
N CYS A 93 8.48 4.19 15.67
CA CYS A 93 8.17 3.70 14.33
C CYS A 93 7.02 2.68 14.35
N ILE A 94 7.06 1.70 15.25
CA ILE A 94 6.00 0.69 15.42
C ILE A 94 4.69 1.35 15.83
N THR A 95 4.71 2.28 16.78
CA THR A 95 3.51 3.00 17.24
C THR A 95 2.84 3.76 16.08
N VAL A 96 3.64 4.50 15.28
CA VAL A 96 3.11 5.23 14.12
C VAL A 96 2.54 4.28 13.08
N ALA A 97 3.23 3.16 12.79
CA ALA A 97 2.74 2.14 11.84
C ALA A 97 1.46 1.46 12.32
N SER A 98 1.28 1.33 13.64
CA SER A 98 0.12 0.67 14.25
C SER A 98 -1.06 1.60 14.49
N VAL A 99 -0.98 2.87 14.09
CA VAL A 99 -2.13 3.78 14.16
C VAL A 99 -3.29 3.16 13.41
N LEU A 100 -4.47 3.14 14.05
CA LEU A 100 -5.67 2.47 13.55
C LEU A 100 -5.99 2.84 12.10
N ASN A 101 -5.82 4.10 11.72
CA ASN A 101 -6.06 4.57 10.37
C ASN A 101 -5.12 3.91 9.34
N CYS A 102 -3.82 3.76 9.67
CA CYS A 102 -2.84 3.13 8.78
C CYS A 102 -3.15 1.64 8.56
N VAL A 103 -3.50 0.93 9.64
CA VAL A 103 -3.87 -0.49 9.59
C VAL A 103 -5.19 -0.68 8.83
N PHE A 104 -6.15 0.20 9.05
CA PHE A 104 -7.43 0.18 8.32
C PHE A 104 -7.21 0.39 6.82
N LEU A 105 -6.43 1.41 6.43
CA LEU A 105 -6.12 1.67 5.01
C LEU A 105 -5.35 0.50 4.36
N ALA A 106 -4.51 -0.20 5.12
CA ALA A 106 -3.80 -1.38 4.64
C ALA A 106 -4.72 -2.60 4.44
N SER A 107 -5.81 -2.69 5.20
CA SER A 107 -6.78 -3.79 5.12
C SER A 107 -7.88 -3.62 4.06
N VAL A 108 -7.88 -2.49 3.34
CA VAL A 108 -8.82 -2.19 2.26
C VAL A 108 -8.10 -1.94 0.95
N TYR A 109 -8.86 -1.85 -0.14
CA TYR A 109 -8.33 -1.47 -1.46
C TYR A 109 -8.07 0.04 -1.51
N SER A 110 -6.92 0.47 -0.97
CA SER A 110 -6.53 1.88 -0.95
C SER A 110 -5.10 2.06 -1.45
N SER A 111 -4.88 3.09 -2.27
CA SER A 111 -3.55 3.54 -2.68
C SER A 111 -2.77 4.17 -1.51
N ASP A 112 -3.47 4.62 -0.46
CA ASP A 112 -2.85 5.32 0.66
C ASP A 112 -1.98 4.41 1.53
N SER A 113 -2.29 3.10 1.60
CA SER A 113 -1.43 2.12 2.27
C SER A 113 -0.08 1.94 1.59
N TRP A 114 -0.06 1.94 0.25
CA TRP A 114 1.15 1.95 -0.56
C TRP A 114 2.01 3.17 -0.26
N ILE A 115 1.40 4.36 -0.35
CA ILE A 115 2.08 5.64 -0.10
C ILE A 115 2.66 5.66 1.32
N THR A 116 1.83 5.35 2.33
CA THR A 116 2.24 5.37 3.74
C THR A 116 3.39 4.39 4.02
N GLY A 117 3.31 3.16 3.50
CA GLY A 117 4.33 2.15 3.67
C GLY A 117 5.68 2.54 3.05
N PHE A 118 5.67 3.03 1.82
CA PHE A 118 6.89 3.46 1.13
C PHE A 118 7.45 4.78 1.68
N CYS A 119 6.62 5.75 2.05
CA CYS A 119 7.08 6.96 2.74
C CYS A 119 7.73 6.62 4.08
N MET A 120 7.14 5.70 4.83
CA MET A 120 7.70 5.24 6.10
C MET A 120 9.06 4.57 5.90
N LEU A 121 9.19 3.72 4.88
CA LEU A 121 10.47 3.09 4.52
C LEU A 121 11.52 4.16 4.16
N GLY A 122 11.20 5.09 3.28
CA GLY A 122 12.12 6.17 2.88
C GLY A 122 12.56 7.02 4.07
N THR A 123 11.62 7.42 4.94
CA THR A 123 11.90 8.22 6.12
C THR A 123 12.75 7.48 7.15
N THR A 124 12.52 6.19 7.37
CA THR A 124 13.33 5.39 8.31
C THR A 124 14.73 5.14 7.80
N TYR A 125 14.93 5.00 6.49
CA TYR A 125 16.27 4.97 5.90
C TYR A 125 16.98 6.32 6.04
N PHE A 126 16.27 7.43 5.84
CA PHE A 126 16.80 8.77 6.12
C PHE A 126 17.26 8.90 7.57
N ILE A 127 16.41 8.59 8.54
CA ILE A 127 16.73 8.65 9.97
C ILE A 127 17.88 7.70 10.30
N GLY A 128 17.89 6.48 9.75
CA GLY A 128 18.94 5.51 9.97
C GLY A 128 20.31 6.00 9.52
N VAL A 129 20.38 6.67 8.37
CA VAL A 129 21.61 7.30 7.87
C VAL A 129 22.04 8.47 8.77
N MET A 130 21.09 9.25 9.31
CA MET A 130 21.41 10.32 10.25
C MET A 130 21.92 9.81 11.61
N GLN A 131 21.52 8.63 12.04
CA GLN A 131 21.98 7.96 13.25
C GLN A 131 23.38 7.32 13.10
N GLU A 132 23.89 7.22 11.88
CA GLU A 132 25.21 6.66 11.58
C GLU A 132 26.24 7.78 11.44
N GLU A 133 27.37 7.68 12.16
CA GLU A 133 28.48 8.67 12.11
C GLU A 133 29.37 8.50 10.86
N GLY A 134 29.04 7.58 9.97
CA GLY A 134 29.82 7.26 8.77
C GLY A 134 29.42 8.01 7.50
N THR A 135 30.15 7.76 6.41
CA THR A 135 29.83 8.24 5.07
C THR A 135 28.58 7.54 4.52
N LEU A 136 27.83 8.25 3.70
CA LEU A 136 26.62 7.74 3.02
C LEU A 136 26.94 6.46 2.22
N CYS A 137 26.26 5.36 2.56
CA CYS A 137 26.30 4.18 1.74
C CYS A 137 25.41 4.37 0.49
N LYS A 138 25.98 4.15 -0.70
CA LYS A 138 25.23 4.26 -1.97
C LYS A 138 23.96 3.40 -2.00
N LYS A 139 23.95 2.27 -1.28
CA LYS A 139 22.78 1.39 -1.16
C LYS A 139 21.63 2.07 -0.41
N ASP A 140 21.90 2.73 0.71
CA ASP A 140 20.88 3.39 1.50
C ASP A 140 20.26 4.56 0.75
N MET A 141 21.09 5.33 0.03
CA MET A 141 20.63 6.40 -0.85
C MET A 141 19.74 5.86 -1.97
N LEU A 142 20.10 4.75 -2.61
CA LEU A 142 19.32 4.14 -3.66
C LEU A 142 17.96 3.61 -3.16
N ILE A 143 17.94 2.98 -1.98
CA ILE A 143 16.71 2.48 -1.37
C ILE A 143 15.79 3.65 -0.98
N MET A 144 16.34 4.72 -0.42
CA MET A 144 15.58 5.91 -0.04
C MET A 144 14.98 6.59 -1.27
N LEU A 145 15.78 6.78 -2.33
CA LEU A 145 15.32 7.33 -3.60
C LEU A 145 14.21 6.47 -4.22
N GLY A 146 14.43 5.16 -4.29
CA GLY A 146 13.45 4.21 -4.81
C GLY A 146 12.17 4.18 -4.01
N ALA A 147 12.24 4.17 -2.67
CA ALA A 147 11.08 4.18 -1.80
C ALA A 147 10.22 5.44 -2.01
N TYR A 148 10.84 6.62 -2.02
CA TYR A 148 10.10 7.86 -2.27
C TYR A 148 9.56 7.94 -3.69
N SER A 149 10.30 7.48 -4.70
CA SER A 149 9.80 7.44 -6.09
C SER A 149 8.55 6.57 -6.21
N LEU A 150 8.55 5.38 -5.59
CA LEU A 150 7.39 4.49 -5.56
C LEU A 150 6.22 5.07 -4.74
N ALA A 151 6.52 5.76 -3.63
CA ALA A 151 5.49 6.41 -2.82
C ALA A 151 4.76 7.52 -3.60
N PHE A 152 5.50 8.32 -4.39
CA PHE A 152 4.93 9.49 -5.06
C PHE A 152 4.28 9.17 -6.40
N MET A 153 4.53 7.99 -6.95
CA MET A 153 3.97 7.56 -8.22
C MET A 153 2.43 7.68 -8.26
N PRO A 154 1.67 7.27 -7.22
CA PRO A 154 0.22 7.45 -7.21
C PRO A 154 -0.24 8.89 -6.96
N LYS A 155 0.51 9.66 -6.17
CA LYS A 155 0.12 11.04 -5.76
C LYS A 155 1.34 11.93 -5.62
N ALA A 156 1.56 12.82 -6.59
CA ALA A 156 2.69 13.74 -6.64
C ALA A 156 2.72 14.78 -5.49
N ILE A 157 1.64 14.93 -4.72
CA ILE A 157 1.55 15.90 -3.62
C ILE A 157 2.60 15.68 -2.52
N TYR A 158 3.15 14.49 -2.41
CA TYR A 158 4.18 14.15 -1.41
C TYR A 158 5.61 14.45 -1.87
N PHE A 159 5.79 15.02 -3.05
CA PHE A 159 7.09 15.38 -3.63
C PHE A 159 8.02 16.18 -2.69
N PRO A 160 7.52 17.06 -1.77
CA PRO A 160 8.38 17.77 -0.81
C PRO A 160 9.25 16.86 0.07
N LEU A 161 8.86 15.59 0.29
CA LEU A 161 9.68 14.63 1.03
C LEU A 161 10.99 14.26 0.31
N PHE A 162 11.10 14.53 -0.99
CA PHE A 162 12.34 14.38 -1.75
C PHE A 162 13.47 15.29 -1.24
N PHE A 163 13.14 16.43 -0.62
CA PHE A 163 14.13 17.31 -0.01
C PHE A 163 14.92 16.66 1.13
N ASN A 164 14.39 15.59 1.74
CA ASN A 164 15.15 14.82 2.73
C ASN A 164 16.42 14.20 2.12
N ILE A 165 16.39 13.80 0.85
CA ILE A 165 17.55 13.24 0.15
C ILE A 165 18.62 14.31 -0.03
N TYR A 166 18.22 15.52 -0.42
CA TYR A 166 19.13 16.64 -0.60
C TYR A 166 19.81 17.00 0.72
N ALA A 167 19.03 17.11 1.82
CA ALA A 167 19.54 17.42 3.14
C ALA A 167 20.58 16.41 3.67
N VAL A 168 20.44 15.13 3.32
CA VAL A 168 21.42 14.09 3.67
C VAL A 168 22.70 14.28 2.88
N THR A 169 22.59 14.55 1.59
CA THR A 169 23.74 14.72 0.69
C THR A 169 24.64 15.87 1.15
N GLU A 170 24.04 17.01 1.51
CA GLU A 170 24.83 18.17 2.00
C GLU A 170 25.51 17.95 3.36
N ARG A 171 24.94 17.14 4.24
CA ARG A 171 25.52 16.92 5.58
C ARG A 171 26.61 15.89 5.63
N LYS A 172 26.70 15.00 4.65
CA LYS A 172 27.59 13.82 4.66
C LYS A 172 28.59 13.77 3.50
N VAL A 173 28.65 14.82 2.65
CA VAL A 173 29.73 15.12 1.73
C VAL A 173 30.72 16.05 2.40
#